data_2ff5c28a804a1fe42b8f39c0fcce112a
#
_entry.id   2ff5c28a804a1fe42b8f39c0fcce112a
#
_cell.length_a   1.000
_cell.length_b   1.000
_cell.length_c   1.000
_cell.angle_alpha   90.00
_cell.angle_beta   90.00
_cell.angle_gamma   90.00
#
_symmetry.space_group_name_H-M   'P 1'
#
loop_
_entity.id
_entity.type
_entity.pdbx_description
1 polymer ?
#
loop_
_entity_poly.entity_id
_entity_poly.type
_entity_poly.pdbx_seq_one_letter_code
_entity_poly.pdbx_strand_id
1 'polypeptide(L)'
;MRKVLIALILLSGCASVEQQGGPPAIAPPYRAVLVAGDGSLPVWDNAVEALQDIMAPSLARGQTKRFSAAQPIIDQGKAQLATREAVVAAISALRPASGEGCLVYVTAHGTQQQGIFLAASRQILSPAMLNQALDSGCGDAPTIVLVSGCYSGIFTEAPMAKPNRVIMTAASADRPSFGCGPGFQYTVYDQCLLEATRGAHDWRGLAQTTMACQDDGQGLLILRREEV
;
A
#
# COMPACT_ATOMS: atom_id res chain seq x y z
N MET A 1 49.96 17.75 61.23
CA MET A 1 48.58 17.39 60.92
C MET A 1 48.27 17.77 59.46
N ARG A 2 48.37 16.82 58.54
CA ARG A 2 48.15 17.02 57.09
C ARG A 2 46.70 16.61 56.77
N LYS A 3 45.86 17.61 56.35
CA LYS A 3 44.50 17.37 55.91
C LYS A 3 44.54 16.91 54.44
N VAL A 4 44.09 15.70 54.16
CA VAL A 4 43.89 15.18 52.82
C VAL A 4 42.47 15.56 52.40
N LEU A 5 42.32 16.41 51.36
CA LEU A 5 41.05 16.67 50.68
C LEU A 5 40.82 15.58 49.62
N ILE A 6 39.77 14.82 49.82
CA ILE A 6 39.30 13.85 48.81
C ILE A 6 38.31 14.60 47.95
N ALA A 7 38.64 14.85 46.66
CA ALA A 7 37.73 15.40 45.68
C ALA A 7 36.86 14.26 45.10
N LEU A 8 35.56 14.31 45.35
CA LEU A 8 34.58 13.42 44.70
C LEU A 8 34.30 13.94 43.28
N ILE A 9 34.76 13.22 42.30
CA ILE A 9 34.41 13.45 40.91
C ILE A 9 33.06 12.77 40.63
N LEU A 10 31.98 13.55 40.50
CA LEU A 10 30.68 13.06 40.01
C LEU A 10 30.76 12.93 38.50
N LEU A 11 30.87 11.69 38.01
CA LEU A 11 30.69 11.38 36.62
C LEU A 11 29.19 11.38 36.30
N SER A 12 28.74 12.51 35.71
CA SER A 12 27.41 12.59 35.09
C SER A 12 27.43 11.81 33.80
N GLY A 13 27.02 10.54 33.86
CA GLY A 13 26.74 9.75 32.68
C GLY A 13 25.49 10.30 31.97
N CYS A 14 25.66 10.92 30.80
CA CYS A 14 24.55 11.12 29.87
C CYS A 14 24.12 9.75 29.35
N ALA A 15 23.09 9.17 29.95
CA ALA A 15 22.39 8.06 29.35
C ALA A 15 21.66 8.60 28.11
N SER A 16 22.17 8.26 26.93
CA SER A 16 21.45 8.40 25.69
C SER A 16 20.20 7.54 25.80
N VAL A 17 19.03 8.16 25.93
CA VAL A 17 17.77 7.48 25.76
C VAL A 17 17.70 7.11 24.27
N GLU A 18 18.05 5.87 23.94
CA GLU A 18 17.63 5.26 22.67
C GLU A 18 16.11 5.33 22.67
N GLN A 19 15.57 6.29 21.89
CA GLN A 19 14.17 6.24 21.49
C GLN A 19 13.99 4.93 20.72
N GLN A 20 13.47 3.93 21.43
CA GLN A 20 12.90 2.76 20.77
C GLN A 20 11.76 3.31 19.90
N GLY A 21 12.02 3.42 18.60
CA GLY A 21 11.02 3.80 17.63
C GLY A 21 9.82 2.86 17.81
N GLY A 22 8.68 3.41 18.19
CA GLY A 22 7.42 2.68 18.20
C GLY A 22 7.14 2.11 16.79
N PRO A 23 6.21 1.15 16.67
CA PRO A 23 5.83 0.62 15.37
C PRO A 23 5.46 1.77 14.42
N PRO A 24 5.72 1.63 13.11
CA PRO A 24 5.47 2.69 12.14
C PRO A 24 4.03 3.19 12.24
N ALA A 25 3.88 4.50 12.46
CA ALA A 25 2.58 5.12 12.68
C ALA A 25 1.97 5.53 11.34
N ILE A 26 1.60 4.57 10.50
CA ILE A 26 0.73 4.86 9.37
C ILE A 26 -0.71 4.81 9.89
N ALA A 27 -1.18 5.92 10.44
CA ALA A 27 -2.54 6.11 10.93
C ALA A 27 -3.43 6.71 9.83
N PRO A 28 -4.75 6.63 9.89
CA PRO A 28 -5.67 6.06 10.86
C PRO A 28 -5.87 4.56 10.66
N PRO A 29 -6.67 3.82 11.49
CA PRO A 29 -7.02 2.45 11.14
C PRO A 29 -7.81 2.39 9.83
N TYR A 30 -7.37 1.53 8.91
CA TYR A 30 -7.95 1.43 7.57
C TYR A 30 -8.85 0.21 7.42
N ARG A 31 -10.02 0.38 6.82
CA ARG A 31 -10.76 -0.71 6.20
C ARG A 31 -10.13 -1.01 4.85
N ALA A 32 -9.78 -2.26 4.61
CA ALA A 32 -8.93 -2.58 3.48
C ALA A 32 -9.55 -3.56 2.48
N VAL A 33 -9.26 -3.33 1.20
CA VAL A 33 -9.44 -4.29 0.11
C VAL A 33 -8.08 -4.48 -0.55
N LEU A 34 -7.56 -5.72 -0.49
CA LEU A 34 -6.25 -6.11 -0.99
C LEU A 34 -6.42 -7.14 -2.10
N VAL A 35 -5.85 -6.88 -3.30
CA VAL A 35 -6.16 -7.65 -4.52
C VAL A 35 -4.89 -8.11 -5.21
N ALA A 36 -4.70 -9.42 -5.31
CA ALA A 36 -3.80 -10.09 -6.24
C ALA A 36 -4.60 -10.45 -7.51
N GLY A 37 -4.50 -9.63 -8.55
CA GLY A 37 -5.39 -9.73 -9.72
C GLY A 37 -4.97 -10.77 -10.76
N ASP A 38 -3.80 -11.40 -10.60
CA ASP A 38 -3.32 -12.49 -11.46
C ASP A 38 -2.78 -13.64 -10.60
N GLY A 39 -3.04 -14.88 -11.00
CA GLY A 39 -2.62 -16.08 -10.28
C GLY A 39 -1.58 -16.90 -11.04
N SER A 40 -1.03 -16.40 -12.15
CA SER A 40 -0.05 -17.13 -12.98
C SER A 40 1.32 -17.24 -12.33
N LEU A 41 1.66 -16.31 -11.43
CA LEU A 41 2.89 -16.29 -10.65
C LEU A 41 2.57 -15.91 -9.20
N PRO A 42 3.38 -16.33 -8.22
CA PRO A 42 3.12 -16.05 -6.80
C PRO A 42 3.41 -14.60 -6.39
N VAL A 43 4.08 -13.80 -7.21
CA VAL A 43 4.57 -12.46 -6.88
C VAL A 43 3.46 -11.54 -6.34
N TRP A 44 2.27 -11.60 -6.91
CA TRP A 44 1.14 -10.75 -6.53
C TRP A 44 0.52 -11.16 -5.18
N ASP A 45 0.30 -12.47 -4.98
CA ASP A 45 -0.22 -12.97 -3.70
C ASP A 45 0.79 -12.80 -2.58
N ASN A 46 2.09 -13.00 -2.84
CA ASN A 46 3.17 -12.72 -1.90
C ASN A 46 3.15 -11.25 -1.45
N ALA A 47 2.99 -10.32 -2.39
CA ALA A 47 2.96 -8.89 -2.09
C ALA A 47 1.72 -8.51 -1.26
N VAL A 48 0.55 -9.04 -1.60
CA VAL A 48 -0.69 -8.82 -0.82
C VAL A 48 -0.55 -9.36 0.60
N GLU A 49 -0.02 -10.57 0.78
CA GLU A 49 0.19 -11.16 2.11
C GLU A 49 1.17 -10.34 2.93
N ALA A 50 2.32 -10.00 2.37
CA ALA A 50 3.35 -9.22 3.05
C ALA A 50 2.85 -7.81 3.44
N LEU A 51 2.13 -7.12 2.55
CA LEU A 51 1.57 -5.80 2.87
C LEU A 51 0.53 -5.90 3.99
N GLN A 52 -0.35 -6.90 3.95
CA GLN A 52 -1.34 -7.14 5.00
C GLN A 52 -0.67 -7.33 6.37
N ASP A 53 0.40 -8.12 6.41
CA ASP A 53 1.12 -8.43 7.66
C ASP A 53 1.84 -7.18 8.20
N ILE A 54 2.52 -6.43 7.34
CA ILE A 54 3.22 -5.19 7.75
C ILE A 54 2.23 -4.13 8.21
N MET A 55 1.10 -3.99 7.51
CA MET A 55 0.07 -3.00 7.82
C MET A 55 -0.90 -3.43 8.94
N ALA A 56 -0.79 -4.65 9.46
CA ALA A 56 -1.73 -5.18 10.47
C ALA A 56 -2.00 -4.23 11.64
N PRO A 57 -1.02 -3.48 12.20
CA PRO A 57 -1.26 -2.50 13.27
C PRO A 57 -2.15 -1.33 12.85
N SER A 58 -2.16 -0.98 11.56
CA SER A 58 -2.91 0.14 10.98
C SER A 58 -4.19 -0.30 10.28
N LEU A 59 -4.52 -1.59 10.29
CA LEU A 59 -5.77 -2.10 9.72
C LEU A 59 -6.88 -2.15 10.77
N ALA A 60 -8.07 -1.73 10.39
CA ALA A 60 -9.25 -1.86 11.23
C ALA A 60 -9.58 -3.35 11.43
N ARG A 61 -9.69 -3.77 12.69
CA ARG A 61 -9.81 -5.18 13.08
C ARG A 61 -10.99 -5.87 12.41
N GLY A 62 -10.72 -6.97 11.68
CA GLY A 62 -11.75 -7.73 10.98
C GLY A 62 -12.35 -7.03 9.75
N GLN A 63 -11.78 -5.90 9.31
CA GLN A 63 -12.28 -5.10 8.20
C GLN A 63 -11.37 -5.16 6.96
N THR A 64 -10.56 -6.20 6.84
CA THR A 64 -9.74 -6.46 5.66
C THR A 64 -10.37 -7.55 4.81
N LYS A 65 -10.53 -7.28 3.51
CA LYS A 65 -10.96 -8.27 2.52
C LYS A 65 -9.80 -8.51 1.56
N ARG A 66 -9.40 -9.77 1.42
CA ARG A 66 -8.36 -10.20 0.47
C ARG A 66 -9.00 -10.91 -0.72
N PHE A 67 -8.50 -10.58 -1.91
CA PHE A 67 -8.89 -11.18 -3.18
C PHE A 67 -7.66 -11.74 -3.89
N SER A 68 -7.83 -12.90 -4.54
CA SER A 68 -6.78 -13.55 -5.32
C SER A 68 -7.36 -14.15 -6.60
N ALA A 69 -6.55 -14.20 -7.66
CA ALA A 69 -6.85 -14.96 -8.85
C ALA A 69 -6.23 -16.38 -8.81
N ALA A 70 -5.42 -16.70 -7.79
CA ALA A 70 -4.76 -17.99 -7.61
C ALA A 70 -5.67 -18.99 -6.89
N GLN A 71 -6.12 -20.04 -7.58
CA GLN A 71 -7.00 -21.06 -7.03
C GLN A 71 -6.49 -21.70 -5.73
N PRO A 72 -5.18 -22.02 -5.57
CA PRO A 72 -4.68 -22.60 -4.32
C PRO A 72 -4.85 -21.67 -3.09
N ILE A 73 -4.80 -20.36 -3.27
CA ILE A 73 -5.00 -19.36 -2.20
C ILE A 73 -6.47 -19.31 -1.79
N ILE A 74 -7.37 -19.42 -2.79
CA ILE A 74 -8.83 -19.43 -2.57
C ILE A 74 -9.24 -20.71 -1.86
N ASP A 75 -8.74 -21.86 -2.29
CA ASP A 75 -9.04 -23.18 -1.72
C ASP A 75 -8.58 -23.29 -0.24
N GLN A 76 -7.54 -22.55 0.14
CA GLN A 76 -7.09 -22.44 1.53
C GLN A 76 -7.96 -21.49 2.38
N GLY A 77 -8.96 -20.84 1.80
CA GLY A 77 -9.81 -19.88 2.49
C GLY A 77 -9.10 -18.55 2.83
N LYS A 78 -7.93 -18.30 2.24
CA LYS A 78 -7.12 -17.08 2.52
C LYS A 78 -7.59 -15.86 1.76
N ALA A 79 -8.32 -16.03 0.66
CA ALA A 79 -8.84 -14.96 -0.19
C ALA A 79 -10.15 -15.35 -0.87
N GLN A 80 -10.89 -14.35 -1.33
CA GLN A 80 -12.01 -14.50 -2.24
C GLN A 80 -11.52 -14.43 -3.69
N LEU A 81 -12.32 -14.92 -4.65
CA LEU A 81 -11.96 -14.85 -6.06
C LEU A 81 -11.92 -13.40 -6.56
N ALA A 82 -10.82 -12.99 -7.17
CA ALA A 82 -10.57 -11.64 -7.66
C ALA A 82 -11.29 -11.33 -8.99
N THR A 83 -12.63 -11.50 -9.04
CA THR A 83 -13.40 -11.00 -10.17
C THR A 83 -13.57 -9.49 -10.06
N ARG A 84 -13.71 -8.78 -11.19
CA ARG A 84 -13.92 -7.33 -11.19
C ARG A 84 -15.14 -6.95 -10.36
N GLU A 85 -16.24 -7.68 -10.53
CA GLU A 85 -17.50 -7.43 -9.84
C GLU A 85 -17.35 -7.57 -8.33
N ALA A 86 -16.67 -8.63 -7.86
CA ALA A 86 -16.46 -8.87 -6.43
C ALA A 86 -15.55 -7.80 -5.81
N VAL A 87 -14.48 -7.44 -6.50
CA VAL A 87 -13.56 -6.38 -6.06
C VAL A 87 -14.26 -5.03 -5.97
N VAL A 88 -14.97 -4.62 -7.03
CA VAL A 88 -15.73 -3.36 -7.06
C VAL A 88 -16.81 -3.33 -5.97
N ALA A 89 -17.56 -4.42 -5.79
CA ALA A 89 -18.56 -4.53 -4.73
C ALA A 89 -17.94 -4.43 -3.33
N ALA A 90 -16.78 -5.05 -3.11
CA ALA A 90 -16.07 -5.00 -1.83
C ALA A 90 -15.58 -3.59 -1.50
N ILE A 91 -15.01 -2.87 -2.47
CA ILE A 91 -14.57 -1.48 -2.30
C ILE A 91 -15.79 -0.58 -2.03
N SER A 92 -16.86 -0.74 -2.80
CA SER A 92 -18.10 0.02 -2.63
C SER A 92 -18.79 -0.21 -1.28
N ALA A 93 -18.42 -1.25 -0.55
CA ALA A 93 -18.99 -1.63 0.74
C ALA A 93 -18.10 -1.31 1.95
N LEU A 94 -17.00 -0.59 1.80
CA LEU A 94 -16.02 -0.36 2.87
C LEU A 94 -16.61 0.39 4.08
N ARG A 95 -17.30 1.51 3.89
CA ARG A 95 -18.00 2.30 4.93
C ARG A 95 -17.14 2.55 6.18
N PRO A 96 -16.02 3.29 6.09
CA PRO A 96 -15.21 3.62 7.25
C PRO A 96 -16.02 4.38 8.30
N ALA A 97 -15.81 4.05 9.58
CA ALA A 97 -16.37 4.79 10.69
C ALA A 97 -15.61 6.12 10.91
N SER A 98 -16.13 6.97 11.81
CA SER A 98 -15.42 8.21 12.18
C SER A 98 -14.03 7.88 12.73
N GLY A 99 -13.00 8.52 12.19
CA GLY A 99 -11.60 8.26 12.54
C GLY A 99 -10.95 7.10 11.80
N GLU A 100 -11.69 6.35 10.96
CA GLU A 100 -11.14 5.32 10.07
C GLU A 100 -10.91 5.88 8.66
N GLY A 101 -10.06 5.18 7.90
CA GLY A 101 -9.83 5.43 6.47
C GLY A 101 -10.08 4.20 5.61
N CYS A 102 -9.87 4.36 4.30
CA CYS A 102 -9.87 3.27 3.33
C CYS A 102 -8.45 3.00 2.83
N LEU A 103 -8.12 1.72 2.67
CA LEU A 103 -6.92 1.26 1.96
C LEU A 103 -7.34 0.31 0.84
N VAL A 104 -7.00 0.66 -0.39
CA VAL A 104 -7.17 -0.23 -1.54
C VAL A 104 -5.81 -0.48 -2.16
N TYR A 105 -5.40 -1.74 -2.20
CA TYR A 105 -4.18 -2.19 -2.86
C TYR A 105 -4.53 -3.20 -3.95
N VAL A 106 -4.07 -2.92 -5.17
CA VAL A 106 -4.25 -3.81 -6.32
C VAL A 106 -2.90 -4.04 -6.98
N THR A 107 -2.50 -5.30 -7.08
CA THR A 107 -1.28 -5.71 -7.78
C THR A 107 -1.64 -6.76 -8.84
N ALA A 108 -1.30 -6.48 -10.12
CA ALA A 108 -1.58 -7.35 -11.27
C ALA A 108 -0.96 -6.77 -12.55
N HIS A 109 -1.23 -7.41 -13.69
CA HIS A 109 -0.91 -6.83 -15.00
C HIS A 109 -1.72 -5.56 -15.27
N GLY A 110 -1.05 -4.54 -15.81
CA GLY A 110 -1.69 -3.31 -16.29
C GLY A 110 -1.78 -3.29 -17.81
N THR A 111 -2.85 -2.68 -18.32
CA THR A 111 -3.12 -2.51 -19.74
C THR A 111 -3.07 -1.03 -20.10
N GLN A 112 -2.32 -0.69 -21.14
CA GLN A 112 -2.12 0.71 -21.57
C GLN A 112 -3.45 1.41 -21.80
N GLN A 113 -3.61 2.59 -21.21
CA GLN A 113 -4.79 3.46 -21.31
C GLN A 113 -6.13 2.86 -20.83
N GLN A 114 -6.14 1.66 -20.22
CA GLN A 114 -7.39 1.02 -19.82
C GLN A 114 -7.47 0.80 -18.30
N GLY A 115 -6.43 0.25 -17.67
CA GLY A 115 -6.44 -0.06 -16.24
C GLY A 115 -5.75 -1.37 -15.90
N ILE A 116 -6.13 -1.94 -14.76
CA ILE A 116 -5.59 -3.20 -14.26
C ILE A 116 -6.44 -4.38 -14.76
N PHE A 117 -5.75 -5.39 -15.29
CA PHE A 117 -6.39 -6.63 -15.75
C PHE A 117 -6.60 -7.59 -14.59
N LEU A 118 -7.83 -8.00 -14.36
CA LEU A 118 -8.21 -9.00 -13.36
C LEU A 118 -8.42 -10.35 -14.06
N ALA A 119 -7.46 -11.25 -13.90
CA ALA A 119 -7.38 -12.50 -14.66
C ALA A 119 -8.58 -13.43 -14.39
N ALA A 120 -9.08 -13.49 -13.16
CA ALA A 120 -10.20 -14.35 -12.77
C ALA A 120 -11.49 -14.05 -13.53
N SER A 121 -11.76 -12.80 -13.87
CA SER A 121 -12.91 -12.39 -14.69
C SER A 121 -12.55 -12.05 -16.12
N ARG A 122 -11.25 -11.97 -16.46
CA ARG A 122 -10.71 -11.50 -17.76
C ARG A 122 -11.20 -10.10 -18.12
N GLN A 123 -11.28 -9.22 -17.15
CA GLN A 123 -11.84 -7.87 -17.29
C GLN A 123 -10.90 -6.83 -16.72
N ILE A 124 -11.06 -5.60 -17.19
CA ILE A 124 -10.28 -4.44 -16.76
C ILE A 124 -10.99 -3.73 -15.59
N LEU A 125 -10.25 -3.44 -14.53
CA LEU A 125 -10.60 -2.46 -13.51
C LEU A 125 -10.06 -1.11 -13.98
N SER A 126 -10.93 -0.25 -14.51
CA SER A 126 -10.54 1.07 -15.00
C SER A 126 -10.50 2.12 -13.88
N PRO A 127 -9.78 3.26 -14.07
CA PRO A 127 -9.80 4.38 -13.13
C PRO A 127 -11.20 4.89 -12.82
N ALA A 128 -12.09 4.97 -13.81
CA ALA A 128 -13.46 5.43 -13.62
C ALA A 128 -14.28 4.48 -12.72
N MET A 129 -14.14 3.16 -12.92
CA MET A 129 -14.81 2.16 -12.07
C MET A 129 -14.28 2.19 -10.64
N LEU A 130 -12.95 2.27 -10.47
CA LEU A 130 -12.34 2.35 -9.15
C LEU A 130 -12.77 3.63 -8.44
N ASN A 131 -12.78 4.77 -9.15
CA ASN A 131 -13.28 6.04 -8.60
C ASN A 131 -14.72 5.92 -8.09
N GLN A 132 -15.63 5.37 -8.89
CA GLN A 132 -17.03 5.20 -8.51
C GLN A 132 -17.17 4.29 -7.27
N ALA A 133 -16.40 3.21 -7.20
CA ALA A 133 -16.40 2.30 -6.06
C ALA A 133 -15.89 2.99 -4.78
N LEU A 134 -14.81 3.77 -4.89
CA LEU A 134 -14.26 4.55 -3.78
C LEU A 134 -15.23 5.66 -3.31
N ASP A 135 -15.86 6.37 -4.23
CA ASP A 135 -16.88 7.38 -3.90
C ASP A 135 -18.04 6.75 -3.11
N SER A 136 -18.49 5.59 -3.57
CA SER A 136 -19.58 4.87 -2.90
C SER A 136 -19.16 4.29 -1.56
N GLY A 137 -17.94 3.74 -1.44
CA GLY A 137 -17.48 2.99 -0.28
C GLY A 137 -16.81 3.83 0.80
N CYS A 138 -16.03 4.83 0.40
CA CYS A 138 -15.17 5.62 1.27
C CYS A 138 -15.65 7.05 1.48
N GLY A 139 -16.42 7.62 0.51
CA GLY A 139 -16.89 9.00 0.60
C GLY A 139 -15.73 9.99 0.79
N ASP A 140 -15.83 10.83 1.82
CA ASP A 140 -14.82 11.84 2.16
C ASP A 140 -13.74 11.34 3.14
N ALA A 141 -13.79 10.07 3.55
CA ALA A 141 -12.79 9.52 4.46
C ALA A 141 -11.39 9.50 3.81
N PRO A 142 -10.31 9.65 4.61
CA PRO A 142 -8.95 9.50 4.12
C PRO A 142 -8.79 8.17 3.38
N THR A 143 -8.32 8.22 2.15
CA THR A 143 -8.30 7.05 1.26
C THR A 143 -6.93 6.87 0.63
N ILE A 144 -6.35 5.69 0.81
CA ILE A 144 -5.08 5.30 0.25
C ILE A 144 -5.33 4.30 -0.87
N VAL A 145 -4.75 4.57 -2.03
CA VAL A 145 -4.85 3.71 -3.22
C VAL A 145 -3.45 3.37 -3.71
N LEU A 146 -3.11 2.10 -3.67
CA LEU A 146 -1.84 1.56 -4.14
C LEU A 146 -2.11 0.69 -5.37
N VAL A 147 -1.53 1.04 -6.51
CA VAL A 147 -1.74 0.32 -7.78
C VAL A 147 -0.41 -0.15 -8.34
N SER A 148 -0.14 -1.43 -8.20
CA SER A 148 1.05 -2.09 -8.74
C SER A 148 0.73 -2.77 -10.07
N GLY A 149 1.17 -2.16 -11.15
CA GLY A 149 0.99 -2.69 -12.50
C GLY A 149 1.57 -1.78 -13.57
N CYS A 150 1.75 -2.32 -14.77
CA CYS A 150 2.17 -1.51 -15.92
C CYS A 150 1.16 -0.40 -16.20
N TYR A 151 1.63 0.76 -16.65
CA TYR A 151 0.79 1.91 -17.04
C TYR A 151 -0.14 2.43 -15.93
N SER A 152 0.12 2.06 -14.67
CA SER A 152 -0.74 2.38 -13.52
C SER A 152 -0.86 3.88 -13.23
N GLY A 153 0.01 4.72 -13.76
CA GLY A 153 -0.05 6.17 -13.64
C GLY A 153 -1.39 6.80 -14.07
N ILE A 154 -2.15 6.14 -14.95
CA ILE A 154 -3.51 6.61 -15.32
C ILE A 154 -4.47 6.73 -14.12
N PHE A 155 -4.18 6.02 -13.02
CA PHE A 155 -4.97 6.12 -11.78
C PHE A 155 -4.66 7.37 -10.96
N THR A 156 -3.64 8.15 -11.33
CA THR A 156 -3.28 9.39 -10.63
C THR A 156 -3.97 10.63 -11.20
N GLU A 157 -4.69 10.47 -12.31
CA GLU A 157 -5.39 11.55 -13.01
C GLU A 157 -6.87 11.63 -12.61
N ALA A 158 -7.60 12.63 -13.13
CA ALA A 158 -9.04 12.70 -12.99
C ALA A 158 -9.71 11.47 -13.64
N PRO A 159 -10.75 10.89 -13.03
CA PRO A 159 -11.48 11.37 -11.83
C PRO A 159 -10.92 10.86 -10.49
N MET A 160 -9.82 10.09 -10.50
CA MET A 160 -9.26 9.48 -9.30
C MET A 160 -8.64 10.50 -8.33
N ALA A 161 -8.00 11.55 -8.86
CA ALA A 161 -7.33 12.57 -8.06
C ALA A 161 -8.35 13.42 -7.28
N LYS A 162 -8.40 13.22 -5.95
CA LYS A 162 -9.28 13.96 -5.02
C LYS A 162 -8.50 14.39 -3.78
N PRO A 163 -8.94 15.46 -3.08
CA PRO A 163 -8.21 15.99 -1.92
C PRO A 163 -8.02 14.99 -0.77
N ASN A 164 -8.98 14.06 -0.58
CA ASN A 164 -8.95 13.05 0.47
C ASN A 164 -8.20 11.76 0.08
N ARG A 165 -7.47 11.75 -1.06
CA ARG A 165 -6.81 10.54 -1.57
C ARG A 165 -5.31 10.70 -1.71
N VAL A 166 -4.59 9.69 -1.24
CA VAL A 166 -3.19 9.43 -1.60
C VAL A 166 -3.19 8.28 -2.58
N ILE A 167 -2.60 8.48 -3.76
CA ILE A 167 -2.52 7.45 -4.81
C ILE A 167 -1.06 7.22 -5.16
N MET A 168 -0.61 5.96 -5.07
CA MET A 168 0.73 5.55 -5.44
C MET A 168 0.66 4.48 -6.52
N THR A 169 1.50 4.60 -7.55
CA THR A 169 1.49 3.72 -8.72
C THR A 169 2.88 3.22 -9.06
N ALA A 170 2.95 2.01 -9.61
CA ALA A 170 4.21 1.35 -9.95
C ALA A 170 4.92 1.94 -11.17
N ALA A 171 4.20 2.63 -12.05
CA ALA A 171 4.74 3.19 -13.29
C ALA A 171 3.94 4.44 -13.70
N SER A 172 4.53 5.28 -14.54
CA SER A 172 3.81 6.35 -15.23
C SER A 172 2.76 5.80 -16.21
N ALA A 173 1.86 6.66 -16.69
CA ALA A 173 0.74 6.26 -17.55
C ALA A 173 1.20 5.70 -18.93
N ASP A 174 2.40 6.00 -19.35
CA ASP A 174 2.99 5.66 -20.66
C ASP A 174 4.02 4.52 -20.60
N ARG A 175 4.31 3.95 -19.40
CA ARG A 175 5.39 2.98 -19.22
C ARG A 175 4.96 1.68 -18.54
N PRO A 176 5.61 0.54 -18.87
CA PRO A 176 5.47 -0.69 -18.10
C PRO A 176 6.18 -0.57 -16.75
N SER A 177 5.77 -1.42 -15.79
CA SER A 177 6.50 -1.75 -14.57
C SER A 177 7.27 -3.08 -14.73
N PHE A 178 8.10 -3.46 -13.75
CA PHE A 178 8.99 -4.61 -13.86
C PHE A 178 8.86 -5.58 -12.68
N GLY A 179 9.44 -6.80 -12.85
CA GLY A 179 9.55 -7.80 -11.80
C GLY A 179 8.42 -8.82 -11.76
N CYS A 180 7.51 -8.82 -12.75
CA CYS A 180 6.48 -9.85 -12.87
C CYS A 180 6.98 -11.04 -13.71
N GLY A 181 8.09 -11.69 -13.28
CA GLY A 181 8.70 -12.80 -14.00
C GLY A 181 9.09 -13.95 -13.07
N PRO A 182 9.45 -15.12 -13.65
CA PRO A 182 9.95 -16.24 -12.87
C PRO A 182 11.19 -15.87 -12.06
N GLY A 183 11.24 -16.27 -10.79
CA GLY A 183 12.36 -16.00 -9.89
C GLY A 183 12.22 -14.72 -9.04
N PHE A 184 11.25 -13.87 -9.31
CA PHE A 184 10.93 -12.75 -8.44
C PHE A 184 10.00 -13.20 -7.30
N GLN A 185 10.25 -12.69 -6.10
CA GLN A 185 9.35 -12.86 -4.95
C GLN A 185 8.21 -11.83 -4.98
N TYR A 186 8.50 -10.63 -5.43
CA TYR A 186 7.61 -9.48 -5.59
C TYR A 186 7.89 -8.79 -6.92
N THR A 187 6.98 -7.94 -7.40
CA THR A 187 7.36 -6.97 -8.44
C THR A 187 8.38 -5.97 -7.86
N VAL A 188 9.11 -5.26 -8.70
CA VAL A 188 10.09 -4.24 -8.23
C VAL A 188 9.41 -3.18 -7.38
N TYR A 189 8.27 -2.68 -7.82
CA TYR A 189 7.50 -1.71 -7.05
C TYR A 189 7.03 -2.29 -5.71
N ASP A 190 6.48 -3.48 -5.71
CA ASP A 190 5.96 -4.10 -4.49
C ASP A 190 7.08 -4.35 -3.48
N GLN A 191 8.26 -4.76 -3.93
CA GLN A 191 9.43 -4.89 -3.05
C GLN A 191 9.77 -3.54 -2.39
N CYS A 192 9.90 -2.48 -3.18
CA CYS A 192 10.21 -1.14 -2.68
C CYS A 192 9.12 -0.61 -1.73
N LEU A 193 7.85 -0.82 -2.07
CA LEU A 193 6.71 -0.45 -1.24
C LEU A 193 6.75 -1.16 0.12
N LEU A 194 6.98 -2.48 0.13
CA LEU A 194 7.03 -3.29 1.34
C LEU A 194 8.21 -2.91 2.25
N GLU A 195 9.39 -2.64 1.67
CA GLU A 195 10.56 -2.17 2.41
C GLU A 195 10.30 -0.78 3.02
N ALA A 196 9.76 0.15 2.25
CA ALA A 196 9.43 1.49 2.71
C ALA A 196 8.36 1.46 3.84
N THR A 197 7.35 0.59 3.72
CA THR A 197 6.25 0.49 4.69
C THR A 197 6.75 0.11 6.08
N ARG A 198 7.80 -0.72 6.20
CA ARG A 198 8.35 -1.15 7.50
C ARG A 198 8.93 -0.01 8.35
N GLY A 199 9.38 1.06 7.70
CA GLY A 199 10.00 2.21 8.39
C GLY A 199 9.21 3.51 8.28
N ALA A 200 8.05 3.51 7.64
CA ALA A 200 7.29 4.72 7.37
C ALA A 200 6.51 5.22 8.59
N HIS A 201 6.57 6.52 8.84
CA HIS A 201 5.75 7.19 9.85
C HIS A 201 4.49 7.83 9.25
N ASP A 202 4.52 8.18 7.98
CA ASP A 202 3.42 8.77 7.23
C ASP A 202 3.48 8.36 5.75
N TRP A 203 2.40 8.61 5.01
CA TRP A 203 2.30 8.25 3.61
C TRP A 203 3.21 9.04 2.69
N ARG A 204 3.60 10.26 3.07
CA ARG A 204 4.55 11.08 2.29
C ARG A 204 5.96 10.47 2.35
N GLY A 205 6.43 10.17 3.55
CA GLY A 205 7.74 9.53 3.75
C GLY A 205 7.81 8.15 3.09
N LEU A 206 6.74 7.34 3.22
CA LEU A 206 6.62 6.06 2.55
C LEU A 206 6.78 6.21 1.04
N ALA A 207 6.06 7.15 0.48
CA ALA A 207 6.08 7.41 -0.95
C ALA A 207 7.45 7.86 -1.45
N GLN A 208 8.11 8.77 -0.75
CA GLN A 208 9.46 9.23 -1.08
C GLN A 208 10.48 8.09 -1.03
N THR A 209 10.40 7.23 0.01
CA THR A 209 11.29 6.07 0.15
C THR A 209 11.03 5.03 -0.93
N THR A 210 9.77 4.75 -1.26
CA THR A 210 9.41 3.84 -2.36
C THR A 210 9.96 4.33 -3.69
N MET A 211 9.82 5.62 -3.99
CA MET A 211 10.36 6.22 -5.22
C MET A 211 11.89 6.14 -5.29
N ALA A 212 12.57 6.48 -4.18
CA ALA A 212 14.03 6.42 -4.12
C ALA A 212 14.57 4.98 -4.31
N CYS A 213 13.82 3.97 -3.86
CA CYS A 213 14.16 2.56 -4.06
C CYS A 213 14.00 2.14 -5.54
N GLN A 214 13.01 2.68 -6.22
CA GLN A 214 12.78 2.36 -7.65
C GLN A 214 13.80 3.00 -8.61
N ASP A 215 14.71 3.79 -8.16
CA ASP A 215 15.75 4.70 -8.64
C ASP A 215 16.12 4.70 -10.16
N ASP A 216 15.30 4.14 -11.01
CA ASP A 216 15.46 4.16 -12.47
C ASP A 216 14.45 5.11 -13.15
N GLY A 217 13.84 6.04 -12.41
CA GLY A 217 12.89 7.03 -12.95
C GLY A 217 11.56 6.43 -13.43
N GLN A 218 11.17 5.28 -12.94
CA GLN A 218 10.02 4.52 -13.45
C GLN A 218 8.76 4.64 -12.60
N GLY A 219 8.89 5.00 -11.32
CA GLY A 219 7.73 5.23 -10.45
C GLY A 219 7.21 6.66 -10.57
N LEU A 220 5.90 6.84 -10.65
CA LEU A 220 5.25 8.14 -10.52
C LEU A 220 4.40 8.15 -9.26
N LEU A 221 4.74 9.08 -8.38
CA LEU A 221 3.96 9.39 -7.20
C LEU A 221 3.15 10.65 -7.46
N ILE A 222 1.85 10.60 -7.19
CA ILE A 222 1.07 11.82 -6.99
C ILE A 222 0.54 11.80 -5.57
N LEU A 223 1.18 12.56 -4.70
CA LEU A 223 0.61 13.00 -3.44
C LEU A 223 -0.18 14.27 -3.74
N ARG A 224 -1.49 14.21 -3.67
CA ARG A 224 -2.35 15.39 -3.63
C ARG A 224 -3.09 15.41 -2.31
N ARG A 225 -2.35 15.85 -1.29
CA ARG A 225 -2.89 16.55 -0.16
C ARG A 225 -1.81 17.46 0.41
N GLU A 226 -2.13 18.73 0.61
CA GLU A 226 -1.19 19.70 1.18
C GLU A 226 -0.95 19.48 2.67
N GLU A 227 -1.67 18.58 3.31
CA GLU A 227 -1.52 18.25 4.73
C GLU A 227 -1.94 16.82 5.04
N VAL A 228 -0.99 15.91 5.24
CA VAL A 228 -1.10 14.82 6.22
C VAL A 228 0.28 14.57 6.81
#